data_861445649572f2afacb0c7ea7bdccdec
#
_entry.id   861445649572f2afacb0c7ea7bdccdec
#
_cell.length_a   1.000
_cell.length_b   1.000
_cell.length_c   1.000
_cell.angle_alpha   90.00
_cell.angle_beta   90.00
_cell.angle_gamma   90.00
#
_symmetry.space_group_name_H-M   'P 1'
#
loop_
_entity.id
_entity.type
_entity.pdbx_description
1 polymer ?
#
loop_
_entity_poly.entity_id
_entity_poly.type
_entity_poly.pdbx_seq_one_letter_code
_entity_poly.pdbx_strand_id
1 'polypeptide(L)'
;VKAGVDVICFDSSDGFSEYQRDAARWVRERFGDQVVIGGGNVVSGDGFEFLARDAQVDFVKVGIGGGSICITREQKGIGRGQASALIDVVARRDAYYRETGVYIPVCSDGGLAHDTQIIIALALGADFVMMGRYFARTNESPTPRVSMSGRMYKPYWGEGSARATNWQRYSNDQGKRMKFEEGVDAYV
;
A
#
# COMPACT_ATOMS: atom_id res chain seq x y z
N VAL A 1 -12.58 -14.21 6.81
CA VAL A 1 -13.81 -14.21 7.61
C VAL A 1 -13.87 -15.47 8.50
N LYS A 2 -13.94 -16.69 7.95
CA LYS A 2 -13.96 -17.93 8.79
C LYS A 2 -12.72 -18.09 9.67
N ALA A 3 -11.58 -17.52 9.29
CA ALA A 3 -10.34 -17.53 10.07
C ALA A 3 -10.21 -16.33 11.04
N GLY A 4 -11.27 -15.56 11.28
CA GLY A 4 -11.27 -14.39 12.15
C GLY A 4 -10.59 -13.15 11.55
N VAL A 5 -10.61 -13.00 10.23
CA VAL A 5 -10.10 -11.79 9.56
C VAL A 5 -11.17 -10.70 9.58
N ASP A 6 -10.82 -9.53 10.12
CA ASP A 6 -11.70 -8.36 10.21
C ASP A 6 -11.51 -7.40 9.03
N VAL A 7 -10.30 -7.35 8.47
CA VAL A 7 -9.94 -6.42 7.38
C VAL A 7 -9.24 -7.19 6.25
N ILE A 8 -9.66 -6.95 5.02
CA ILE A 8 -8.98 -7.39 3.80
C ILE A 8 -8.52 -6.15 3.04
N CYS A 9 -7.24 -6.06 2.73
CA CYS A 9 -6.70 -4.98 1.91
C CYS A 9 -6.19 -5.53 0.57
N PHE A 10 -6.80 -5.08 -0.51
CA PHE A 10 -6.30 -5.33 -1.86
C PHE A 10 -5.15 -4.36 -2.13
N ASP A 11 -3.94 -4.91 -2.19
CA ASP A 11 -2.70 -4.16 -2.33
C ASP A 11 -2.04 -4.48 -3.67
N SER A 12 -1.89 -3.48 -4.50
CA SER A 12 -1.21 -3.59 -5.78
C SER A 12 -0.41 -2.33 -6.12
N SER A 13 0.55 -2.44 -7.03
CA SER A 13 1.34 -1.31 -7.50
C SER A 13 0.51 -0.27 -8.27
N ASP A 14 -0.69 -0.65 -8.75
CA ASP A 14 -1.71 0.25 -9.29
C ASP A 14 -3.10 -0.32 -9.00
N GLY A 15 -3.81 0.32 -8.09
CA GLY A 15 -5.16 -0.06 -7.67
C GLY A 15 -6.27 0.48 -8.57
N PHE A 16 -5.96 1.39 -9.47
CA PHE A 16 -6.93 1.91 -10.44
C PHE A 16 -7.10 0.93 -11.61
N SER A 17 -7.61 -0.26 -11.28
CA SER A 17 -7.73 -1.36 -12.22
C SER A 17 -9.04 -2.15 -12.05
N GLU A 18 -9.55 -2.67 -13.16
CA GLU A 18 -10.75 -3.53 -13.15
C GLU A 18 -10.56 -4.80 -12.32
N TYR A 19 -9.37 -5.36 -12.31
CA TYR A 19 -9.05 -6.54 -11.50
C TYR A 19 -9.26 -6.29 -10.00
N GLN A 20 -8.84 -5.13 -9.51
CA GLN A 20 -9.03 -4.79 -8.11
C GLN A 20 -10.50 -4.50 -7.79
N ARG A 21 -11.21 -3.78 -8.67
CA ARG A 21 -12.66 -3.55 -8.57
C ARG A 21 -13.41 -4.88 -8.46
N ASP A 22 -13.15 -5.79 -9.38
CA ASP A 22 -13.89 -7.05 -9.46
C ASP A 22 -13.59 -7.94 -8.24
N ALA A 23 -12.35 -7.98 -7.80
CA ALA A 23 -11.97 -8.69 -6.58
C ALA A 23 -12.62 -8.11 -5.32
N ALA A 24 -12.64 -6.79 -5.16
CA ALA A 24 -13.27 -6.10 -4.03
C ALA A 24 -14.79 -6.34 -4.03
N ARG A 25 -15.45 -6.18 -5.18
CA ARG A 25 -16.87 -6.46 -5.33
C ARG A 25 -17.22 -7.91 -4.99
N TRP A 26 -16.43 -8.86 -5.46
CA TRP A 26 -16.65 -10.28 -5.14
C TRP A 26 -16.62 -10.53 -3.62
N VAL A 27 -15.71 -9.89 -2.89
CA VAL A 27 -15.68 -9.99 -1.42
C VAL A 27 -16.90 -9.31 -0.81
N ARG A 28 -17.27 -8.11 -1.28
CA ARG A 28 -18.43 -7.36 -0.78
C ARG A 28 -19.74 -8.14 -0.98
N GLU A 29 -19.96 -8.69 -2.16
CA GLU A 29 -21.16 -9.49 -2.47
C GLU A 29 -21.26 -10.75 -1.60
N ARG A 30 -20.14 -11.36 -1.26
CA ARG A 30 -20.11 -12.61 -0.50
C ARG A 30 -20.18 -12.44 1.00
N PHE A 31 -19.61 -11.38 1.54
CA PHE A 31 -19.45 -11.19 2.97
C PHE A 31 -20.17 -9.93 3.51
N GLY A 32 -20.67 -9.07 2.65
CA GLY A 32 -21.34 -7.83 3.05
C GLY A 32 -20.43 -6.99 3.96
N ASP A 33 -20.99 -6.51 5.06
CA ASP A 33 -20.28 -5.67 6.04
C ASP A 33 -19.57 -6.46 7.14
N GLN A 34 -19.45 -7.79 7.00
CA GLN A 34 -18.72 -8.64 7.96
C GLN A 34 -17.20 -8.44 7.90
N VAL A 35 -16.71 -7.79 6.87
CA VAL A 35 -15.28 -7.52 6.67
C VAL A 35 -15.09 -6.11 6.10
N VAL A 36 -14.12 -5.39 6.64
CA VAL A 36 -13.68 -4.11 6.10
C VAL A 36 -12.78 -4.35 4.89
N ILE A 37 -13.05 -3.66 3.79
CA ILE A 37 -12.32 -3.81 2.53
C ILE A 37 -11.50 -2.56 2.26
N GLY A 38 -10.18 -2.71 2.18
CA GLY A 38 -9.27 -1.68 1.69
C GLY A 38 -8.86 -1.90 0.26
N GLY A 39 -8.61 -0.83 -0.47
CA GLY A 39 -8.11 -0.89 -1.84
C GLY A 39 -6.98 0.10 -2.12
N GLY A 40 -6.10 -0.24 -3.02
CA GLY A 40 -4.98 0.62 -3.43
C GLY A 40 -3.86 -0.16 -4.14
N ASN A 41 -2.80 0.53 -4.53
CA ASN A 41 -2.58 1.93 -4.25
C ASN A 41 -3.02 2.81 -5.43
N VAL A 42 -3.46 4.00 -5.12
CA VAL A 42 -3.80 5.04 -6.10
C VAL A 42 -3.02 6.32 -5.81
N VAL A 43 -2.97 7.25 -6.76
CA VAL A 43 -2.25 8.54 -6.63
C VAL A 43 -3.05 9.73 -7.16
N SER A 44 -4.34 9.53 -7.48
CA SER A 44 -5.21 10.56 -8.03
C SER A 44 -6.62 10.52 -7.42
N GLY A 45 -7.32 11.64 -7.48
CA GLY A 45 -8.72 11.74 -7.09
C GLY A 45 -9.63 10.80 -7.89
N ASP A 46 -9.36 10.62 -9.18
CA ASP A 46 -10.12 9.68 -10.03
C ASP A 46 -9.94 8.24 -9.56
N GLY A 47 -8.70 7.86 -9.20
CA GLY A 47 -8.44 6.54 -8.63
C GLY A 47 -9.14 6.31 -7.30
N PHE A 48 -9.21 7.34 -6.43
CA PHE A 48 -10.00 7.30 -5.21
C PHE A 48 -11.48 7.07 -5.52
N GLU A 49 -12.04 7.86 -6.42
CA GLU A 49 -13.47 7.77 -6.77
C GLU A 49 -13.83 6.40 -7.35
N PHE A 50 -13.00 5.85 -8.21
CA PHE A 50 -13.15 4.51 -8.76
C PHE A 50 -13.17 3.44 -7.66
N LEU A 51 -12.24 3.51 -6.70
CA LEU A 51 -12.22 2.55 -5.59
C LEU A 51 -13.43 2.73 -4.67
N ALA A 52 -13.83 3.95 -4.38
CA ALA A 52 -14.98 4.24 -3.53
C ALA A 52 -16.32 3.83 -4.17
N ARG A 53 -16.57 4.25 -5.41
CA ARG A 53 -17.86 4.03 -6.09
C ARG A 53 -17.96 2.67 -6.76
N ASP A 54 -16.92 2.32 -7.54
CA ASP A 54 -16.98 1.15 -8.39
C ASP A 54 -16.49 -0.11 -7.68
N ALA A 55 -15.45 -0.03 -6.87
CA ALA A 55 -14.95 -1.17 -6.11
C ALA A 55 -15.62 -1.34 -4.73
N GLN A 56 -16.30 -0.32 -4.22
CA GLN A 56 -17.02 -0.32 -2.93
C GLN A 56 -16.11 -0.65 -1.74
N VAL A 57 -14.94 -0.04 -1.71
CA VAL A 57 -13.99 -0.21 -0.60
C VAL A 57 -14.34 0.72 0.57
N ASP A 58 -13.95 0.32 1.78
CA ASP A 58 -14.18 1.06 3.01
C ASP A 58 -13.04 2.02 3.35
N PHE A 59 -11.84 1.82 2.79
CA PHE A 59 -10.73 2.77 2.86
C PHE A 59 -9.84 2.67 1.62
N VAL A 60 -9.12 3.76 1.31
CA VAL A 60 -8.25 3.85 0.15
C VAL A 60 -6.81 4.07 0.56
N LYS A 61 -5.90 3.27 0.01
CA LYS A 61 -4.47 3.37 0.21
C LYS A 61 -3.80 4.18 -0.90
N VAL A 62 -3.04 5.21 -0.53
CA VAL A 62 -2.47 6.22 -1.42
C VAL A 62 -0.95 6.15 -1.42
N GLY A 63 -0.36 6.00 -2.60
CA GLY A 63 1.08 6.03 -2.82
C GLY A 63 1.56 4.93 -3.76
N ILE A 64 2.20 5.30 -4.86
CA ILE A 64 2.83 4.38 -5.81
C ILE A 64 4.32 4.65 -5.87
N GLY A 65 5.13 3.63 -5.58
CA GLY A 65 6.58 3.70 -5.67
C GLY A 65 7.25 4.59 -4.62
N GLY A 66 6.55 4.95 -3.52
CA GLY A 66 7.08 5.80 -2.45
C GLY A 66 7.98 5.08 -1.44
N GLY A 67 7.93 3.75 -1.38
CA GLY A 67 8.73 2.95 -0.45
C GLY A 67 10.24 3.05 -0.74
N SER A 68 11.07 3.03 0.32
CA SER A 68 12.53 3.18 0.19
C SER A 68 13.23 2.03 -0.54
N ILE A 69 12.54 0.92 -0.73
CA ILE A 69 12.99 -0.30 -1.42
C ILE A 69 12.13 -0.61 -2.65
N CYS A 70 11.19 0.27 -2.99
CA CYS A 70 10.31 0.14 -4.14
C CYS A 70 10.96 0.76 -5.37
N ILE A 71 10.98 0.04 -6.47
CA ILE A 71 11.45 0.50 -7.78
C ILE A 71 10.36 0.45 -8.85
N THR A 72 9.10 0.43 -8.43
CA THR A 72 7.93 0.43 -9.35
C THR A 72 7.96 1.63 -10.29
N ARG A 73 8.41 2.81 -9.81
CA ARG A 73 8.49 4.02 -10.63
C ARG A 73 9.48 3.86 -11.78
N GLU A 74 10.62 3.25 -11.53
CA GLU A 74 11.67 2.99 -12.51
C GLU A 74 11.27 1.89 -13.49
N GLN A 75 10.62 0.86 -12.99
CA GLN A 75 10.25 -0.32 -13.79
C GLN A 75 9.00 -0.10 -14.65
N LYS A 76 8.00 0.58 -14.12
CA LYS A 76 6.70 0.79 -14.79
C LYS A 76 6.49 2.20 -15.33
N GLY A 77 7.31 3.16 -14.92
CA GLY A 77 7.15 4.57 -15.29
C GLY A 77 5.90 5.22 -14.70
N ILE A 78 5.37 4.68 -13.59
CA ILE A 78 4.18 5.18 -12.90
C ILE A 78 4.52 5.69 -11.51
N GLY A 79 3.69 6.58 -10.99
CA GLY A 79 3.82 7.12 -9.64
C GLY A 79 3.62 8.63 -9.59
N ARG A 80 3.57 9.15 -8.37
CA ARG A 80 3.40 10.58 -8.10
C ARG A 80 4.10 10.94 -6.81
N GLY A 81 4.50 12.19 -6.62
CA GLY A 81 4.99 12.70 -5.34
C GLY A 81 3.92 12.52 -4.25
N GLN A 82 4.29 11.95 -3.09
CA GLN A 82 3.32 11.53 -2.06
C GLN A 82 2.45 12.69 -1.56
N ALA A 83 3.04 13.85 -1.30
CA ALA A 83 2.28 15.03 -0.86
C ALA A 83 1.24 15.47 -1.91
N SER A 84 1.64 15.51 -3.19
CA SER A 84 0.73 15.88 -4.28
C SER A 84 -0.39 14.85 -4.48
N ALA A 85 -0.09 13.56 -4.31
CA ALA A 85 -1.09 12.50 -4.37
C ALA A 85 -2.10 12.63 -3.22
N LEU A 86 -1.63 12.85 -1.99
CA LEU A 86 -2.51 13.04 -0.83
C LEU A 86 -3.42 14.26 -0.99
N ILE A 87 -2.90 15.41 -1.40
CA ILE A 87 -3.70 16.62 -1.60
C ILE A 87 -4.84 16.37 -2.58
N ASP A 88 -4.56 15.71 -3.70
CA ASP A 88 -5.54 15.42 -4.73
C ASP A 88 -6.60 14.40 -4.27
N VAL A 89 -6.15 13.29 -3.68
CA VAL A 89 -7.03 12.24 -3.18
C VAL A 89 -7.90 12.74 -2.02
N VAL A 90 -7.33 13.49 -1.08
CA VAL A 90 -8.07 14.05 0.05
C VAL A 90 -9.12 15.06 -0.42
N ALA A 91 -8.78 15.93 -1.38
CA ALA A 91 -9.75 16.84 -1.97
C ALA A 91 -10.94 16.10 -2.60
N ARG A 92 -10.69 14.98 -3.29
CA ARG A 92 -11.75 14.14 -3.87
C ARG A 92 -12.54 13.38 -2.81
N ARG A 93 -11.88 12.85 -1.76
CA ARG A 93 -12.56 12.24 -0.60
C ARG A 93 -13.54 13.23 0.04
N ASP A 94 -13.11 14.45 0.29
CA ASP A 94 -13.94 15.46 0.94
C ASP A 94 -15.13 15.89 0.04
N ALA A 95 -14.91 15.94 -1.27
CA ALA A 95 -16.00 16.15 -2.22
C ALA A 95 -16.99 14.97 -2.21
N TYR A 96 -16.49 13.75 -2.26
CA TYR A 96 -17.29 12.53 -2.19
C TYR A 96 -18.13 12.48 -0.89
N TYR A 97 -17.52 12.83 0.25
CA TYR A 97 -18.25 12.89 1.52
C TYR A 97 -19.38 13.93 1.49
N ARG A 98 -19.14 15.12 0.92
CA ARG A 98 -20.20 16.14 0.75
C ARG A 98 -21.34 15.69 -0.17
N GLU A 99 -20.99 14.91 -1.21
CA GLU A 99 -21.98 14.41 -2.18
C GLU A 99 -22.82 13.26 -1.63
N THR A 100 -22.22 12.36 -0.86
CA THR A 100 -22.83 11.06 -0.49
C THR A 100 -23.15 10.91 0.98
N GLY A 101 -22.55 11.71 1.86
CA GLY A 101 -22.56 11.50 3.31
C GLY A 101 -21.68 10.34 3.79
N VAL A 102 -20.99 9.63 2.90
CA VAL A 102 -20.14 8.49 3.22
C VAL A 102 -18.68 8.92 3.29
N TYR A 103 -18.07 8.77 4.47
CA TYR A 103 -16.64 9.06 4.68
C TYR A 103 -15.82 7.81 4.44
N ILE A 104 -14.86 7.89 3.50
CA ILE A 104 -13.92 6.81 3.17
C ILE A 104 -12.52 7.24 3.62
N PRO A 105 -11.97 6.65 4.70
CA PRO A 105 -10.63 6.98 5.18
C PRO A 105 -9.53 6.77 4.13
N VAL A 106 -8.50 7.62 4.22
CA VAL A 106 -7.32 7.59 3.36
C VAL A 106 -6.09 7.20 4.14
N CYS A 107 -5.42 6.14 3.71
CA CYS A 107 -4.12 5.69 4.21
C CYS A 107 -2.99 6.26 3.38
N SER A 108 -2.05 6.98 3.96
CA SER A 108 -0.79 7.33 3.28
C SER A 108 0.20 6.18 3.37
N ASP A 109 0.62 5.64 2.24
CA ASP A 109 1.53 4.50 2.16
C ASP A 109 2.81 4.82 1.39
N GLY A 110 3.95 4.58 2.05
CA GLY A 110 5.28 4.75 1.50
C GLY A 110 5.91 6.12 1.72
N GLY A 111 7.24 6.14 1.74
CA GLY A 111 8.03 7.36 1.95
C GLY A 111 8.07 7.87 3.39
N LEU A 112 7.52 7.14 4.35
CA LEU A 112 7.43 7.52 5.76
C LEU A 112 8.53 6.83 6.56
N ALA A 113 9.69 7.44 6.63
CA ALA A 113 10.87 6.92 7.35
C ALA A 113 11.18 7.68 8.66
N HIS A 114 10.59 8.86 8.86
CA HIS A 114 10.79 9.75 10.00
C HIS A 114 9.47 10.35 10.47
N ASP A 115 9.41 10.73 11.75
CA ASP A 115 8.21 11.26 12.41
C ASP A 115 7.66 12.51 11.70
N THR A 116 8.54 13.39 11.21
CA THR A 116 8.13 14.57 10.43
C THR A 116 7.31 14.22 9.18
N GLN A 117 7.64 13.13 8.51
CA GLN A 117 6.91 12.69 7.32
C GLN A 117 5.52 12.15 7.69
N ILE A 118 5.40 11.48 8.85
CA ILE A 118 4.13 11.03 9.41
C ILE A 118 3.24 12.24 9.71
N ILE A 119 3.79 13.23 10.42
CA ILE A 119 3.06 14.46 10.78
C ILE A 119 2.58 15.19 9.52
N ILE A 120 3.43 15.31 8.50
CA ILE A 120 3.08 15.95 7.24
C ILE A 120 1.96 15.17 6.53
N ALA A 121 2.03 13.84 6.48
CA ALA A 121 0.99 13.03 5.85
C ALA A 121 -0.38 13.21 6.51
N LEU A 122 -0.41 13.20 7.85
CA LEU A 122 -1.64 13.45 8.62
C LEU A 122 -2.13 14.90 8.45
N ALA A 123 -1.23 15.89 8.45
CA ALA A 123 -1.57 17.29 8.22
C ALA A 123 -2.12 17.54 6.80
N LEU A 124 -1.74 16.74 5.81
CA LEU A 124 -2.28 16.76 4.46
C LEU A 124 -3.62 16.01 4.33
N GLY A 125 -4.13 15.46 5.42
CA GLY A 125 -5.46 14.87 5.50
C GLY A 125 -5.50 13.35 5.38
N ALA A 126 -4.38 12.64 5.48
CA ALA A 126 -4.40 11.20 5.68
C ALA A 126 -4.99 10.88 7.06
N ASP A 127 -5.81 9.86 7.14
CA ASP A 127 -6.46 9.43 8.40
C ASP A 127 -5.54 8.49 9.20
N PHE A 128 -4.74 7.72 8.48
CA PHE A 128 -3.72 6.82 9.03
C PHE A 128 -2.59 6.59 8.02
N VAL A 129 -1.54 5.87 8.46
CA VAL A 129 -0.34 5.68 7.65
C VAL A 129 0.11 4.24 7.62
N MET A 130 0.74 3.82 6.51
CA MET A 130 1.42 2.54 6.38
C MET A 130 2.92 2.76 6.23
N MET A 131 3.71 2.04 7.04
CA MET A 131 5.15 2.24 7.15
C MET A 131 5.90 0.89 7.13
N GLY A 132 6.78 0.71 6.15
CA GLY A 132 7.66 -0.45 6.09
C GLY A 132 8.99 -0.22 6.83
N ARG A 133 9.80 0.70 6.31
CA ARG A 133 11.15 0.98 6.84
C ARG A 133 11.15 1.41 8.30
N TYR A 134 10.16 2.16 8.74
CA TYR A 134 10.06 2.64 10.11
C TYR A 134 10.04 1.47 11.10
N PHE A 135 9.16 0.50 10.87
CA PHE A 135 9.04 -0.69 11.72
C PHE A 135 10.11 -1.74 11.46
N ALA A 136 10.68 -1.82 10.26
CA ALA A 136 11.76 -2.76 9.97
C ALA A 136 12.99 -2.56 10.86
N ARG A 137 13.19 -1.35 11.39
CA ARG A 137 14.29 -1.00 12.31
C ARG A 137 14.06 -1.42 13.76
N THR A 138 12.82 -1.72 14.14
CA THR A 138 12.48 -2.06 15.52
C THR A 138 13.05 -3.42 15.93
N ASN A 139 13.14 -3.65 17.24
CA ASN A 139 13.64 -4.93 17.76
C ASN A 139 12.70 -6.09 17.44
N GLU A 140 11.40 -5.82 17.38
CA GLU A 140 10.31 -6.75 17.14
C GLU A 140 10.28 -7.26 15.69
N SER A 141 10.89 -6.52 14.76
CA SER A 141 11.04 -6.98 13.36
C SER A 141 11.87 -8.28 13.34
N PRO A 142 11.42 -9.33 12.63
CA PRO A 142 11.96 -10.68 12.77
C PRO A 142 13.35 -10.88 12.18
N THR A 143 13.86 -9.94 11.35
CA THR A 143 15.20 -10.09 10.75
C THR A 143 16.31 -9.90 11.78
N PRO A 144 17.36 -10.74 11.76
CA PRO A 144 18.46 -10.63 12.69
C PRO A 144 19.27 -9.35 12.45
N ARG A 145 19.91 -8.85 13.50
CA ARG A 145 20.88 -7.76 13.37
C ARG A 145 22.17 -8.26 12.76
N VAL A 146 22.73 -7.48 11.85
CA VAL A 146 24.05 -7.73 11.25
C VAL A 146 24.98 -6.56 11.51
N SER A 147 26.24 -6.84 11.83
CA SER A 147 27.25 -5.80 12.01
C SER A 147 27.97 -5.54 10.69
N MET A 148 27.99 -4.29 10.25
CA MET A 148 28.73 -3.85 9.07
C MET A 148 29.50 -2.57 9.42
N SER A 149 30.83 -2.60 9.28
CA SER A 149 31.71 -1.46 9.58
C SER A 149 31.47 -0.85 10.99
N GLY A 150 31.27 -1.73 11.99
CA GLY A 150 31.05 -1.30 13.39
C GLY A 150 29.67 -0.73 13.71
N ARG A 151 28.74 -0.77 12.77
CA ARG A 151 27.34 -0.37 12.97
C ARG A 151 26.40 -1.56 12.83
N MET A 152 25.32 -1.53 13.57
CA MET A 152 24.29 -2.57 13.52
C MET A 152 23.21 -2.20 12.51
N TYR A 153 22.85 -3.14 11.67
CA TYR A 153 21.80 -3.01 10.64
C TYR A 153 20.86 -4.21 10.71
N LYS A 154 19.69 -4.07 10.08
CA LYS A 154 18.77 -5.18 9.80
C LYS A 154 18.53 -5.31 8.29
N PRO A 155 18.60 -6.52 7.72
CA PRO A 155 18.19 -6.74 6.34
C PRO A 155 16.73 -6.32 6.15
N TYR A 156 16.47 -5.62 5.05
CA TYR A 156 15.13 -5.12 4.69
C TYR A 156 14.97 -5.20 3.18
N TRP A 157 13.89 -5.80 2.71
CA TRP A 157 13.67 -6.02 1.28
C TRP A 157 12.23 -5.74 0.88
N GLY A 158 12.06 -5.37 -0.40
CA GLY A 158 10.74 -5.12 -0.99
C GLY A 158 9.98 -6.41 -1.26
N GLU A 159 8.67 -6.31 -1.19
CA GLU A 159 7.76 -7.40 -1.53
C GLU A 159 7.94 -7.86 -2.99
N GLY A 160 8.24 -6.94 -3.90
CA GLY A 160 8.54 -7.21 -5.31
C GLY A 160 10.02 -7.51 -5.59
N SER A 161 10.88 -7.73 -4.59
CA SER A 161 12.27 -8.09 -4.79
C SER A 161 12.45 -9.57 -5.17
N ALA A 162 13.56 -9.92 -5.82
CA ALA A 162 13.92 -11.30 -6.11
C ALA A 162 13.96 -12.17 -4.85
N ARG A 163 14.34 -11.58 -3.71
CA ARG A 163 14.38 -12.27 -2.43
C ARG A 163 12.98 -12.67 -1.96
N ALA A 164 11.99 -11.76 -2.04
CA ALA A 164 10.62 -12.05 -1.65
C ALA A 164 9.97 -13.07 -2.59
N THR A 165 10.19 -12.95 -3.90
CA THR A 165 9.64 -13.87 -4.90
C THR A 165 10.18 -15.28 -4.80
N ASN A 166 11.44 -15.45 -4.35
CA ASN A 166 12.03 -16.77 -4.13
C ASN A 166 11.48 -17.51 -2.89
N TRP A 167 10.69 -16.84 -2.05
CA TRP A 167 10.04 -17.43 -0.88
C TRP A 167 8.65 -18.00 -1.17
N GLN A 168 8.36 -18.40 -2.39
CA GLN A 168 7.12 -19.04 -2.85
C GLN A 168 5.86 -18.16 -2.79
N ARG A 169 5.93 -16.93 -2.29
CA ARG A 169 4.75 -16.09 -2.11
C ARG A 169 4.07 -15.70 -3.42
N TYR A 170 4.84 -15.65 -4.52
CA TYR A 170 4.35 -15.33 -5.86
C TYR A 170 4.55 -16.48 -6.86
N SER A 171 4.91 -17.68 -6.39
CA SER A 171 4.89 -18.86 -7.26
C SER A 171 3.44 -19.29 -7.44
N ASN A 172 2.90 -19.13 -8.65
CA ASN A 172 1.72 -19.86 -9.02
C ASN A 172 2.09 -21.36 -9.16
N ASP A 173 1.11 -22.24 -9.11
CA ASP A 173 1.26 -23.71 -9.24
C ASP A 173 2.01 -24.16 -10.52
N GLN A 174 2.34 -23.24 -11.43
CA GLN A 174 3.05 -23.47 -12.68
C GLN A 174 4.51 -23.00 -12.67
N GLY A 175 5.05 -22.52 -11.53
CA GLY A 175 6.46 -22.11 -11.40
C GLY A 175 6.84 -20.88 -12.24
N LYS A 176 5.89 -20.12 -12.74
CA LYS A 176 6.18 -18.86 -13.45
C LYS A 176 6.59 -17.78 -12.48
N ARG A 177 7.87 -17.43 -12.49
CA ARG A 177 8.41 -16.27 -11.76
C ARG A 177 7.90 -14.98 -12.38
N MET A 178 7.69 -13.93 -11.56
CA MET A 178 7.49 -12.58 -12.09
C MET A 178 8.69 -12.21 -12.98
N LYS A 179 8.41 -11.60 -14.14
CA LYS A 179 9.45 -11.25 -15.12
C LYS A 179 10.27 -10.03 -14.75
N PHE A 180 9.78 -9.20 -13.79
CA PHE A 180 10.46 -7.97 -13.37
C PHE A 180 10.42 -7.84 -11.85
N GLU A 181 11.47 -7.25 -11.32
CA GLU A 181 11.55 -6.86 -9.93
C GLU A 181 10.97 -5.45 -9.77
N GLU A 182 10.11 -5.26 -8.76
CA GLU A 182 9.57 -3.96 -8.37
C GLU A 182 10.09 -3.50 -7.00
N GLY A 183 11.04 -4.23 -6.43
CA GLY A 183 11.67 -3.94 -5.17
C GLY A 183 13.12 -4.41 -5.14
N VAL A 184 13.87 -3.86 -4.20
CA VAL A 184 15.28 -4.18 -3.97
C VAL A 184 15.52 -4.62 -2.53
N ASP A 185 16.68 -5.26 -2.31
CA ASP A 185 17.21 -5.55 -0.99
C ASP A 185 17.99 -4.35 -0.47
N ALA A 186 17.84 -4.05 0.83
CA ALA A 186 18.53 -2.98 1.51
C ALA A 186 18.81 -3.33 2.98
N TYR A 187 19.40 -2.38 3.68
CA TYR A 187 19.63 -2.44 5.12
C TYR A 187 19.07 -1.19 5.81
N VAL A 188 18.58 -1.34 7.03
CA VAL A 188 18.01 -0.30 7.86
C VAL A 188 18.57 -0.34 9.27
#